data_cb775f719405f236423b314f51323631
#
_entry.id   cb775f719405f236423b314f51323631
#
_cell.length_a   1.000
_cell.length_b   1.000
_cell.length_c   1.000
_cell.angle_alpha   90.00
_cell.angle_beta   90.00
_cell.angle_gamma   90.00
#
_symmetry.space_group_name_H-M   'P 1'
#
loop_
_entity.id
_entity.type
_entity.pdbx_description
1 polymer ?
#
loop_
_entity_poly.entity_id
_entity_poly.type
_entity_poly.pdbx_seq_one_letter_code
_entity_poly.pdbx_strand_id
1 'polypeptide(L)'
;MTKKKLGITEKMFWSVINGVEQYVFSENFIISDLSDYDEIYADRIMSVRHYHALNDDEIEISGEKIAVEKTKHKIPLLLIPPLAATSMIFDLMPHRSIVRYFLALGYDVYLVDWGDVTADHTDLSLETYVLEWMPQIIESVKESSHSEEVSIFSYCMGGLIALMYLATSADQSVRNLITVASPVDMHQSGVAGRVLSAIYRPAQTISSILNVSLLDLPARYFHVPGWTSSLMFKLTNPMGSVINSFDKFLNLWDREYLKESLTMSKWFDDMVDYPGETIKGMAVHMMLNNKIASGKMKIGKSNAEFNTINCSILAFAGDTDNLVSASAAKKVLDIVSSEDKSFHVVPGGHAGVFAGSHASESTWKISGDWLASRSA
;
A
#
# COMPACT_ATOMS: atom_id res chain seq x y z
N MET A 1 -5.36 -30.49 4.53
CA MET A 1 -5.41 -31.70 3.66
C MET A 1 -4.01 -32.24 3.42
N THR A 2 -3.75 -33.53 3.68
CA THR A 2 -2.44 -34.16 3.42
C THR A 2 -2.19 -34.18 1.91
N LYS A 3 -1.23 -33.40 1.40
CA LYS A 3 -0.84 -33.43 -0.02
C LYS A 3 -0.44 -34.87 -0.41
N LYS A 4 -1.22 -35.49 -1.28
CA LYS A 4 -0.91 -36.83 -1.84
C LYS A 4 0.47 -36.74 -2.54
N LYS A 5 1.42 -37.57 -2.14
CA LYS A 5 2.74 -37.62 -2.82
C LYS A 5 2.55 -38.16 -4.22
N LEU A 6 2.62 -37.27 -5.22
CA LEU A 6 2.57 -37.63 -6.64
C LEU A 6 3.86 -38.34 -7.06
N GLY A 7 3.74 -39.36 -7.92
CA GLY A 7 4.87 -40.02 -8.56
C GLY A 7 5.57 -39.09 -9.60
N ILE A 8 6.79 -39.45 -10.01
CA ILE A 8 7.60 -38.63 -10.96
C ILE A 8 6.83 -38.47 -12.30
N THR A 9 6.22 -39.52 -12.80
CA THR A 9 5.45 -39.47 -14.06
C THR A 9 4.22 -38.57 -13.96
N GLU A 10 3.51 -38.59 -12.84
CA GLU A 10 2.37 -37.69 -12.57
C GLU A 10 2.82 -36.22 -12.48
N LYS A 11 3.93 -35.96 -11.81
CA LYS A 11 4.51 -34.60 -11.74
C LYS A 11 4.89 -34.09 -13.12
N MET A 12 5.56 -34.91 -13.96
CA MET A 12 5.90 -34.53 -15.32
C MET A 12 4.65 -34.24 -16.16
N PHE A 13 3.61 -35.08 -16.06
CA PHE A 13 2.34 -34.86 -16.74
C PHE A 13 1.71 -33.52 -16.37
N TRP A 14 1.55 -33.25 -15.06
CA TRP A 14 0.99 -31.98 -14.59
C TRP A 14 1.88 -30.77 -14.90
N SER A 15 3.22 -30.92 -14.91
CA SER A 15 4.11 -29.83 -15.33
C SER A 15 3.88 -29.43 -16.78
N VAL A 16 3.65 -30.39 -17.69
CA VAL A 16 3.35 -30.08 -19.10
C VAL A 16 1.99 -29.39 -19.21
N ILE A 17 0.96 -29.92 -18.55
CA ILE A 17 -0.39 -29.35 -18.59
C ILE A 17 -0.39 -27.91 -18.05
N ASN A 18 0.13 -27.73 -16.85
CA ASN A 18 0.19 -26.40 -16.22
C ASN A 18 1.06 -25.43 -17.01
N GLY A 19 2.18 -25.89 -17.58
CA GLY A 19 3.06 -25.04 -18.42
C GLY A 19 2.37 -24.57 -19.70
N VAL A 20 1.62 -25.44 -20.37
CA VAL A 20 0.82 -25.06 -21.57
C VAL A 20 -0.30 -24.11 -21.17
N GLU A 21 -1.05 -24.43 -20.12
CA GLU A 21 -2.16 -23.60 -19.65
C GLU A 21 -1.65 -22.21 -19.20
N GLN A 22 -0.54 -22.14 -18.48
CA GLN A 22 0.09 -20.86 -18.10
C GLN A 22 0.48 -20.03 -19.31
N TYR A 23 0.99 -20.66 -20.37
CA TYR A 23 1.38 -19.95 -21.60
C TYR A 23 0.17 -19.42 -22.38
N VAL A 24 -0.93 -20.18 -22.43
CA VAL A 24 -2.11 -19.83 -23.26
C VAL A 24 -3.17 -19.07 -22.45
N PHE A 25 -3.34 -19.38 -21.16
CA PHE A 25 -4.40 -18.89 -20.29
C PHE A 25 -3.84 -18.48 -18.91
N SER A 26 -2.85 -17.59 -18.88
CA SER A 26 -2.19 -17.16 -17.64
C SER A 26 -3.16 -16.64 -16.58
N GLU A 27 -4.25 -15.99 -17.02
CA GLU A 27 -5.28 -15.43 -16.13
C GLU A 27 -6.00 -16.50 -15.26
N ASN A 28 -6.06 -17.77 -15.71
CA ASN A 28 -6.61 -18.85 -14.93
C ASN A 28 -5.84 -19.18 -13.64
N PHE A 29 -4.65 -18.62 -13.50
CA PHE A 29 -3.80 -18.77 -12.32
C PHE A 29 -3.83 -17.57 -11.40
N ILE A 30 -4.51 -16.48 -11.77
CA ILE A 30 -4.60 -15.28 -10.94
C ILE A 30 -5.79 -15.42 -10.00
N ILE A 31 -5.55 -15.28 -8.71
CA ILE A 31 -6.53 -15.48 -7.64
C ILE A 31 -6.62 -14.25 -6.70
N SER A 32 -6.37 -13.09 -7.25
CA SER A 32 -6.49 -11.82 -6.53
C SER A 32 -7.81 -11.12 -6.83
N ASP A 33 -8.16 -10.15 -5.96
CA ASP A 33 -9.31 -9.24 -6.12
C ASP A 33 -10.64 -10.01 -6.27
N LEU A 34 -10.81 -11.07 -5.45
CA LEU A 34 -11.96 -11.98 -5.52
C LEU A 34 -13.07 -11.66 -4.52
N SER A 35 -12.86 -10.71 -3.62
CA SER A 35 -13.90 -10.29 -2.66
C SER A 35 -14.89 -9.36 -3.34
N ASP A 36 -16.19 -9.63 -3.17
CA ASP A 36 -17.26 -8.83 -3.76
C ASP A 36 -17.31 -7.43 -3.15
N TYR A 37 -17.49 -6.41 -3.98
CA TYR A 37 -17.62 -5.02 -3.55
C TYR A 37 -18.58 -4.23 -4.45
N ASP A 38 -19.06 -3.11 -3.91
CA ASP A 38 -19.74 -2.04 -4.67
C ASP A 38 -18.80 -0.83 -4.79
N GLU A 39 -18.79 -0.18 -5.95
CA GLU A 39 -18.14 1.11 -6.12
C GLU A 39 -19.10 2.20 -5.64
N ILE A 40 -18.72 2.88 -4.54
CA ILE A 40 -19.60 3.89 -3.90
C ILE A 40 -19.29 5.32 -4.35
N TYR A 41 -18.10 5.56 -4.85
CA TYR A 41 -17.67 6.87 -5.36
C TYR A 41 -16.61 6.69 -6.43
N ALA A 42 -16.60 7.57 -7.45
CA ALA A 42 -15.55 7.65 -8.45
C ALA A 42 -15.35 9.09 -8.93
N ASP A 43 -14.09 9.46 -9.17
CA ASP A 43 -13.69 10.72 -9.80
C ASP A 43 -12.47 10.52 -10.67
N ARG A 44 -12.57 10.84 -11.97
CA ARG A 44 -11.56 10.56 -13.01
C ARG A 44 -11.22 9.07 -13.06
N ILE A 45 -10.04 8.70 -12.57
CA ILE A 45 -9.57 7.31 -12.53
C ILE A 45 -9.63 6.69 -11.12
N MET A 46 -9.84 7.51 -10.11
CA MET A 46 -9.94 7.06 -8.72
C MET A 46 -11.34 6.57 -8.39
N SER A 47 -11.44 5.48 -7.61
CA SER A 47 -12.71 5.02 -7.05
C SER A 47 -12.57 4.58 -5.59
N VAL A 48 -13.72 4.44 -4.92
CA VAL A 48 -13.82 3.90 -3.56
C VAL A 48 -14.70 2.67 -3.60
N ARG A 49 -14.13 1.54 -3.18
CA ARG A 49 -14.81 0.25 -3.08
C ARG A 49 -15.33 0.04 -1.68
N HIS A 50 -16.56 -0.44 -1.54
CA HIS A 50 -17.15 -0.92 -0.29
C HIS A 50 -17.30 -2.44 -0.36
N TYR A 51 -16.63 -3.19 0.47
CA TYR A 51 -16.63 -4.65 0.42
C TYR A 51 -17.84 -5.24 1.14
N HIS A 52 -18.43 -6.27 0.54
CA HIS A 52 -19.55 -7.00 1.13
C HIS A 52 -19.11 -7.83 2.34
N ALA A 53 -19.99 -7.90 3.35
CA ALA A 53 -19.74 -8.76 4.51
C ALA A 53 -19.62 -10.23 4.11
N LEU A 54 -18.75 -10.94 4.81
CA LEU A 54 -18.55 -12.37 4.57
C LEU A 54 -19.79 -13.18 4.98
N ASN A 55 -20.17 -14.13 4.13
CA ASN A 55 -21.26 -15.04 4.40
C ASN A 55 -20.82 -16.28 5.17
N ASP A 56 -19.53 -16.55 5.20
CA ASP A 56 -18.95 -17.70 5.90
C ASP A 56 -19.03 -17.54 7.42
N ASP A 57 -19.00 -18.65 8.17
CA ASP A 57 -18.86 -18.61 9.63
C ASP A 57 -17.41 -18.59 10.08
N GLU A 58 -16.50 -19.08 9.24
CA GLU A 58 -15.04 -19.02 9.42
C GLU A 58 -14.33 -18.86 8.06
N ILE A 59 -13.16 -18.21 8.07
CA ILE A 59 -12.27 -18.12 6.92
C ILE A 59 -10.88 -18.65 7.30
N GLU A 60 -10.09 -19.02 6.29
CA GLU A 60 -8.68 -19.39 6.49
C GLU A 60 -7.78 -18.25 6.04
N ILE A 61 -6.92 -17.76 6.94
CA ILE A 61 -5.90 -16.75 6.66
C ILE A 61 -4.54 -17.31 7.08
N SER A 62 -3.62 -17.42 6.15
CA SER A 62 -2.24 -17.91 6.37
C SER A 62 -2.19 -19.29 7.09
N GLY A 63 -3.18 -20.14 6.85
CA GLY A 63 -3.28 -21.46 7.47
C GLY A 63 -3.99 -21.47 8.84
N GLU A 64 -4.39 -20.34 9.37
CA GLU A 64 -5.17 -20.21 10.59
C GLU A 64 -6.65 -19.99 10.28
N LYS A 65 -7.53 -20.62 11.04
CA LYS A 65 -8.97 -20.42 10.98
C LYS A 65 -9.36 -19.22 11.83
N ILE A 66 -10.07 -18.27 11.23
CA ILE A 66 -10.61 -17.10 11.88
C ILE A 66 -12.12 -17.16 11.82
N ALA A 67 -12.77 -17.11 12.99
CA ALA A 67 -14.21 -16.99 13.07
C ALA A 67 -14.66 -15.62 12.53
N VAL A 68 -15.77 -15.62 11.79
CA VAL A 68 -16.34 -14.36 11.27
C VAL A 68 -17.26 -13.75 12.31
N GLU A 69 -16.88 -12.58 12.81
CA GLU A 69 -17.67 -11.82 13.78
C GLU A 69 -18.96 -11.30 13.12
N LYS A 70 -20.07 -11.54 13.78
CA LYS A 70 -21.38 -11.08 13.28
C LYS A 70 -21.75 -9.68 13.80
N THR A 71 -21.04 -9.21 14.84
CA THR A 71 -21.22 -7.87 15.39
C THR A 71 -20.28 -6.91 14.67
N LYS A 72 -20.83 -5.87 14.06
CA LYS A 72 -20.04 -4.86 13.37
C LYS A 72 -19.44 -3.83 14.32
N HIS A 73 -18.21 -3.42 14.05
CA HIS A 73 -17.62 -2.23 14.65
C HIS A 73 -18.37 -0.97 14.17
N LYS A 74 -18.43 0.07 15.01
CA LYS A 74 -19.14 1.32 14.68
C LYS A 74 -18.38 2.20 13.70
N ILE A 75 -17.04 2.17 13.80
CA ILE A 75 -16.16 3.00 12.96
C ILE A 75 -15.69 2.18 11.77
N PRO A 76 -16.02 2.57 10.52
CA PRO A 76 -15.58 1.88 9.31
C PRO A 76 -14.07 1.97 9.14
N LEU A 77 -13.51 1.03 8.39
CA LEU A 77 -12.08 0.95 8.10
C LEU A 77 -11.82 1.27 6.62
N LEU A 78 -11.16 2.39 6.37
CA LEU A 78 -10.69 2.80 5.04
C LEU A 78 -9.25 2.34 4.82
N LEU A 79 -9.03 1.55 3.78
CA LEU A 79 -7.74 1.06 3.33
C LEU A 79 -7.18 2.00 2.26
N ILE A 80 -5.93 2.48 2.42
CA ILE A 80 -5.29 3.40 1.47
C ILE A 80 -4.01 2.78 0.91
N PRO A 81 -4.00 2.39 -0.39
CA PRO A 81 -2.85 1.80 -1.05
C PRO A 81 -1.77 2.83 -1.41
N PRO A 82 -0.55 2.38 -1.74
CA PRO A 82 0.48 3.22 -2.33
C PRO A 82 0.10 3.63 -3.77
N LEU A 83 0.68 4.72 -4.28
CA LEU A 83 0.33 5.27 -5.59
C LEU A 83 0.78 4.43 -6.78
N ALA A 84 1.93 3.77 -6.68
CA ALA A 84 2.50 3.02 -7.81
C ALA A 84 2.06 1.56 -7.88
N ALA A 85 1.28 1.09 -6.94
CA ALA A 85 0.82 -0.29 -6.88
C ALA A 85 -0.69 -0.36 -7.00
N THR A 86 -1.18 -1.35 -7.70
CA THR A 86 -2.63 -1.61 -7.77
C THR A 86 -3.18 -1.96 -6.40
N SER A 87 -4.46 -1.65 -6.17
CA SER A 87 -5.22 -1.99 -4.96
C SER A 87 -5.27 -3.50 -4.66
N MET A 88 -4.97 -4.33 -5.66
CA MET A 88 -4.92 -5.80 -5.62
C MET A 88 -4.13 -6.35 -4.42
N ILE A 89 -3.08 -5.67 -3.93
CA ILE A 89 -2.29 -6.13 -2.78
C ILE A 89 -3.12 -6.26 -1.50
N PHE A 90 -4.24 -5.54 -1.39
CA PHE A 90 -5.13 -5.58 -0.23
C PHE A 90 -6.08 -6.79 -0.29
N ASP A 91 -6.34 -7.35 -1.47
CA ASP A 91 -7.10 -8.58 -1.69
C ASP A 91 -6.31 -9.55 -2.57
N LEU A 92 -5.08 -9.83 -2.17
CA LEU A 92 -4.07 -10.51 -2.99
C LEU A 92 -4.43 -11.96 -3.30
N MET A 93 -4.91 -12.70 -2.31
CA MET A 93 -5.31 -14.11 -2.41
C MET A 93 -6.33 -14.42 -1.31
N PRO A 94 -7.23 -15.40 -1.47
CA PRO A 94 -8.26 -15.70 -0.46
C PRO A 94 -7.72 -15.92 0.96
N HIS A 95 -6.55 -16.56 1.07
CA HIS A 95 -5.87 -16.83 2.35
C HIS A 95 -4.80 -15.76 2.72
N ARG A 96 -4.62 -14.72 1.90
CA ARG A 96 -3.74 -13.56 2.12
C ARG A 96 -4.42 -12.27 1.68
N SER A 97 -5.62 -12.03 2.20
CA SER A 97 -6.41 -10.84 1.95
C SER A 97 -6.61 -10.08 3.26
N ILE A 98 -6.07 -8.86 3.33
CA ILE A 98 -6.30 -7.98 4.48
C ILE A 98 -7.75 -7.50 4.51
N VAL A 99 -8.39 -7.36 3.34
CA VAL A 99 -9.82 -7.07 3.21
C VAL A 99 -10.63 -8.15 3.94
N ARG A 100 -10.44 -9.44 3.56
CA ARG A 100 -11.15 -10.57 4.19
C ARG A 100 -10.84 -10.68 5.68
N TYR A 101 -9.59 -10.42 6.06
CA TYR A 101 -9.17 -10.43 7.47
C TYR A 101 -9.99 -9.44 8.31
N PHE A 102 -10.06 -8.18 7.89
CA PHE A 102 -10.82 -7.17 8.64
C PHE A 102 -12.34 -7.36 8.53
N LEU A 103 -12.86 -7.84 7.39
CA LEU A 103 -14.26 -8.26 7.29
C LEU A 103 -14.59 -9.36 8.30
N ALA A 104 -13.69 -10.36 8.48
CA ALA A 104 -13.89 -11.42 9.48
C ALA A 104 -13.87 -10.90 10.91
N LEU A 105 -13.09 -9.85 11.20
CA LEU A 105 -13.11 -9.16 12.50
C LEU A 105 -14.34 -8.26 12.71
N GLY A 106 -15.26 -8.20 11.77
CA GLY A 106 -16.49 -7.39 11.87
C GLY A 106 -16.35 -5.92 11.49
N TYR A 107 -15.28 -5.51 10.79
CA TYR A 107 -15.17 -4.15 10.27
C TYR A 107 -15.98 -3.98 8.99
N ASP A 108 -16.53 -2.79 8.80
CA ASP A 108 -17.07 -2.31 7.54
C ASP A 108 -15.89 -1.77 6.72
N VAL A 109 -15.51 -2.48 5.64
CA VAL A 109 -14.21 -2.27 4.96
C VAL A 109 -14.40 -1.53 3.65
N TYR A 110 -13.64 -0.47 3.49
CA TYR A 110 -13.54 0.36 2.29
C TYR A 110 -12.12 0.36 1.77
N LEU A 111 -11.94 0.47 0.45
CA LEU A 111 -10.61 0.52 -0.18
C LEU A 111 -10.60 1.60 -1.26
N VAL A 112 -9.60 2.45 -1.23
CA VAL A 112 -9.31 3.37 -2.32
C VAL A 112 -8.66 2.61 -3.47
N ASP A 113 -9.14 2.83 -4.67
CA ASP A 113 -8.46 2.46 -5.89
C ASP A 113 -8.03 3.72 -6.63
N TRP A 114 -6.72 3.95 -6.75
CA TRP A 114 -6.20 5.14 -7.43
C TRP A 114 -6.36 5.08 -8.95
N GLY A 115 -6.78 3.93 -9.48
CA GLY A 115 -6.95 3.66 -10.89
C GLY A 115 -5.66 3.46 -11.67
N ASP A 116 -5.79 3.20 -12.95
CA ASP A 116 -4.67 2.95 -13.84
C ASP A 116 -4.09 4.28 -14.38
N VAL A 117 -3.06 4.77 -13.69
CA VAL A 117 -2.31 5.95 -14.14
C VAL A 117 -1.54 5.62 -15.40
N THR A 118 -1.67 6.46 -16.42
CA THR A 118 -0.96 6.38 -17.70
C THR A 118 -0.26 7.70 -18.03
N ALA A 119 0.46 7.75 -19.14
CA ALA A 119 1.11 8.98 -19.64
C ALA A 119 0.15 10.17 -19.86
N ASP A 120 -1.16 9.92 -20.01
CA ASP A 120 -2.16 10.97 -20.17
C ASP A 120 -2.55 11.64 -18.84
N HIS A 121 -2.14 11.06 -17.71
CA HIS A 121 -2.46 11.52 -16.35
C HIS A 121 -1.28 12.27 -15.69
N THR A 122 -0.39 12.91 -16.47
CA THR A 122 0.79 13.61 -15.96
C THR A 122 0.47 14.80 -15.07
N ASP A 123 -0.76 15.31 -15.12
CA ASP A 123 -1.30 16.44 -14.36
C ASP A 123 -1.71 16.07 -12.92
N LEU A 124 -1.89 14.79 -12.62
CA LEU A 124 -2.19 14.36 -11.25
C LEU A 124 -1.04 14.75 -10.31
N SER A 125 -1.36 15.52 -9.30
CA SER A 125 -0.42 16.13 -8.38
C SER A 125 -0.68 15.70 -6.93
N LEU A 126 0.21 16.04 -6.01
CA LEU A 126 -0.04 15.86 -4.58
C LEU A 126 -1.29 16.61 -4.12
N GLU A 127 -1.57 17.77 -4.75
CA GLU A 127 -2.79 18.54 -4.51
C GLU A 127 -4.03 17.73 -4.86
N THR A 128 -4.03 17.05 -6.01
CA THR A 128 -5.15 16.20 -6.45
C THR A 128 -5.45 15.11 -5.43
N TYR A 129 -4.44 14.35 -5.02
CA TYR A 129 -4.64 13.27 -4.05
C TYR A 129 -5.05 13.79 -2.67
N VAL A 130 -4.39 14.85 -2.18
CA VAL A 130 -4.53 15.29 -0.77
C VAL A 130 -5.66 16.28 -0.57
N LEU A 131 -5.83 17.26 -1.48
CA LEU A 131 -6.78 18.37 -1.29
C LEU A 131 -8.10 18.17 -2.03
N GLU A 132 -8.11 17.37 -3.11
CA GLU A 132 -9.30 17.14 -3.91
C GLU A 132 -9.92 15.78 -3.59
N TRP A 133 -9.16 14.67 -3.75
CA TRP A 133 -9.69 13.32 -3.61
C TRP A 133 -9.89 12.86 -2.17
N MET A 134 -8.90 13.05 -1.28
CA MET A 134 -9.02 12.56 0.11
C MET A 134 -10.26 13.12 0.85
N PRO A 135 -10.64 14.41 0.76
CA PRO A 135 -11.87 14.89 1.36
C PRO A 135 -13.12 14.17 0.84
N GLN A 136 -13.19 13.92 -0.48
CA GLN A 136 -14.33 13.23 -1.11
C GLN A 136 -14.38 11.75 -0.71
N ILE A 137 -13.22 11.10 -0.63
CA ILE A 137 -13.09 9.71 -0.16
C ILE A 137 -13.63 9.58 1.26
N ILE A 138 -13.16 10.42 2.19
CA ILE A 138 -13.59 10.38 3.60
C ILE A 138 -15.11 10.62 3.69
N GLU A 139 -15.63 11.62 2.98
CA GLU A 139 -17.06 11.92 3.00
C GLU A 139 -17.89 10.77 2.42
N SER A 140 -17.49 10.18 1.29
CA SER A 140 -18.19 9.04 0.70
C SER A 140 -18.24 7.81 1.62
N VAL A 141 -17.16 7.57 2.38
CA VAL A 141 -17.11 6.49 3.37
C VAL A 141 -18.06 6.77 4.53
N LYS A 142 -18.10 8.02 5.05
CA LYS A 142 -19.02 8.43 6.12
C LYS A 142 -20.48 8.30 5.69
N GLU A 143 -20.81 8.79 4.50
CA GLU A 143 -22.16 8.69 3.94
C GLU A 143 -22.58 7.23 3.76
N SER A 144 -21.73 6.39 3.17
CA SER A 144 -22.03 4.98 2.92
C SER A 144 -22.16 4.15 4.20
N SER A 145 -21.30 4.39 5.19
CA SER A 145 -21.29 3.66 6.46
C SER A 145 -22.28 4.21 7.48
N HIS A 146 -22.86 5.39 7.24
CA HIS A 146 -23.65 6.15 8.22
C HIS A 146 -22.90 6.44 9.52
N SER A 147 -21.57 6.60 9.44
CA SER A 147 -20.69 6.92 10.57
C SER A 147 -20.10 8.32 10.42
N GLU A 148 -20.04 9.07 11.52
CA GLU A 148 -19.35 10.37 11.53
C GLU A 148 -17.82 10.23 11.68
N GLU A 149 -17.34 9.03 11.97
CA GLU A 149 -15.94 8.75 12.23
C GLU A 149 -15.40 7.67 11.28
N VAL A 150 -14.09 7.72 10.95
CA VAL A 150 -13.41 6.78 10.06
C VAL A 150 -12.08 6.35 10.70
N SER A 151 -11.74 5.08 10.58
CA SER A 151 -10.39 4.56 10.83
C SER A 151 -9.66 4.37 9.50
N ILE A 152 -8.39 4.75 9.43
CA ILE A 152 -7.56 4.59 8.23
C ILE A 152 -6.48 3.55 8.48
N PHE A 153 -6.34 2.60 7.57
CA PHE A 153 -5.21 1.70 7.45
C PHE A 153 -4.50 1.96 6.13
N SER A 154 -3.24 2.38 6.19
CA SER A 154 -2.52 2.88 5.03
C SER A 154 -1.16 2.20 4.86
N TYR A 155 -0.73 2.02 3.60
CA TYR A 155 0.53 1.39 3.27
C TYR A 155 1.43 2.32 2.45
N CYS A 156 2.70 2.42 2.84
CA CYS A 156 3.76 3.13 2.13
C CYS A 156 3.38 4.60 1.81
N MET A 157 3.32 4.96 0.54
CA MET A 157 2.89 6.28 0.08
C MET A 157 1.46 6.63 0.47
N GLY A 158 0.56 5.65 0.59
CA GLY A 158 -0.81 5.87 1.08
C GLY A 158 -0.82 6.49 2.48
N GLY A 159 0.13 6.07 3.34
CA GLY A 159 0.29 6.66 4.67
C GLY A 159 0.78 8.10 4.64
N LEU A 160 1.63 8.47 3.68
CA LEU A 160 2.03 9.86 3.51
C LEU A 160 0.87 10.73 3.01
N ILE A 161 0.03 10.21 2.09
CA ILE A 161 -1.17 10.92 1.62
C ILE A 161 -2.14 11.15 2.79
N ALA A 162 -2.41 10.12 3.61
CA ALA A 162 -3.27 10.25 4.79
C ALA A 162 -2.71 11.28 5.79
N LEU A 163 -1.40 11.25 6.07
CA LEU A 163 -0.75 12.21 6.95
C LEU A 163 -0.80 13.64 6.39
N MET A 164 -0.56 13.82 5.09
CA MET A 164 -0.66 15.13 4.42
C MET A 164 -2.08 15.67 4.44
N TYR A 165 -3.08 14.80 4.21
CA TYR A 165 -4.49 15.16 4.32
C TYR A 165 -4.82 15.68 5.71
N LEU A 166 -4.51 14.91 6.76
CA LEU A 166 -4.78 15.31 8.14
C LEU A 166 -4.04 16.58 8.54
N ALA A 167 -2.81 16.76 8.07
CA ALA A 167 -2.02 17.95 8.35
C ALA A 167 -2.54 19.22 7.65
N THR A 168 -3.32 19.08 6.56
CA THR A 168 -3.92 20.21 5.82
C THR A 168 -5.34 20.51 6.25
N SER A 169 -6.14 19.48 6.55
CA SER A 169 -7.57 19.61 6.87
C SER A 169 -7.84 19.75 8.36
N ALA A 170 -6.94 19.23 9.22
CA ALA A 170 -7.18 19.06 10.65
C ALA A 170 -8.50 18.29 10.93
N ASP A 171 -8.83 17.34 10.07
CA ASP A 171 -10.08 16.58 10.11
C ASP A 171 -10.17 15.72 11.37
N GLN A 172 -11.18 15.97 12.20
CA GLN A 172 -11.41 15.27 13.47
C GLN A 172 -12.27 14.01 13.27
N SER A 173 -12.82 13.77 12.09
CA SER A 173 -13.59 12.56 11.80
C SER A 173 -12.67 11.32 11.70
N VAL A 174 -11.40 11.50 11.38
CA VAL A 174 -10.42 10.42 11.39
C VAL A 174 -9.96 10.15 12.83
N ARG A 175 -10.46 9.06 13.41
CA ARG A 175 -10.18 8.66 14.80
C ARG A 175 -8.89 7.89 14.98
N ASN A 176 -8.59 7.04 14.01
CA ASN A 176 -7.46 6.13 14.06
C ASN A 176 -6.70 6.15 12.74
N LEU A 177 -5.38 6.26 12.78
CA LEU A 177 -4.52 6.14 11.61
C LEU A 177 -3.47 5.06 11.84
N ILE A 178 -3.47 4.05 11.00
CA ILE A 178 -2.41 3.05 10.92
C ILE A 178 -1.55 3.34 9.69
N THR A 179 -0.22 3.42 9.88
CA THR A 179 0.74 3.58 8.80
C THR A 179 1.71 2.41 8.77
N VAL A 180 1.76 1.71 7.63
CA VAL A 180 2.65 0.55 7.44
C VAL A 180 3.75 0.93 6.45
N ALA A 181 5.01 0.86 6.87
CA ALA A 181 6.19 1.14 6.05
C ALA A 181 6.11 2.48 5.29
N SER A 182 5.61 3.54 5.93
CA SER A 182 5.49 4.87 5.33
C SER A 182 6.76 5.68 5.53
N PRO A 183 7.42 6.20 4.46
CA PRO A 183 8.73 6.85 4.54
C PRO A 183 8.62 8.32 4.97
N VAL A 184 8.26 8.57 6.23
CA VAL A 184 8.05 9.93 6.79
C VAL A 184 9.34 10.75 6.77
N ASP A 185 10.49 10.11 7.03
CA ASP A 185 11.81 10.72 6.87
C ASP A 185 12.54 10.10 5.67
N MET A 186 12.40 10.75 4.52
CA MET A 186 13.02 10.26 3.27
C MET A 186 14.55 10.21 3.34
N HIS A 187 15.20 11.08 4.11
CA HIS A 187 16.66 11.08 4.24
C HIS A 187 17.18 9.89 5.05
N GLN A 188 16.36 9.30 5.89
CA GLN A 188 16.65 8.05 6.61
C GLN A 188 16.14 6.80 5.89
N SER A 189 15.42 6.94 4.77
CA SER A 189 14.94 5.81 3.97
C SER A 189 16.10 5.13 3.26
N GLY A 190 16.42 3.92 3.65
CA GLY A 190 17.37 2.95 3.15
C GLY A 190 18.19 3.27 1.88
N VAL A 191 18.31 2.29 0.98
CA VAL A 191 19.04 2.44 -0.31
C VAL A 191 18.32 3.43 -1.23
N ALA A 192 16.99 3.41 -1.26
CA ALA A 192 16.20 4.29 -2.13
C ALA A 192 16.44 5.77 -1.80
N GLY A 193 16.42 6.17 -0.53
CA GLY A 193 16.70 7.55 -0.12
C GLY A 193 18.10 8.00 -0.48
N ARG A 194 19.12 7.11 -0.37
CA ARG A 194 20.50 7.40 -0.78
C ARG A 194 20.65 7.58 -2.28
N VAL A 195 20.06 6.69 -3.08
CA VAL A 195 20.08 6.78 -4.55
C VAL A 195 19.37 8.05 -5.03
N LEU A 196 18.17 8.31 -4.52
CA LEU A 196 17.40 9.50 -4.86
C LEU A 196 18.15 10.78 -4.45
N SER A 197 18.73 10.83 -3.26
CA SER A 197 19.55 11.96 -2.81
C SER A 197 20.77 12.19 -3.72
N ALA A 198 21.40 11.14 -4.22
CA ALA A 198 22.53 11.22 -5.14
C ALA A 198 22.14 11.79 -6.51
N ILE A 199 20.94 11.53 -6.98
CA ILE A 199 20.41 12.05 -8.25
C ILE A 199 19.93 13.50 -8.10
N TYR A 200 19.16 13.79 -7.05
CA TYR A 200 18.50 15.08 -6.90
C TYR A 200 19.42 16.19 -6.34
N ARG A 201 20.43 15.87 -5.51
CA ARG A 201 21.39 16.88 -5.03
C ARG A 201 22.13 17.63 -6.15
N PRO A 202 22.71 16.95 -7.15
CA PRO A 202 23.28 17.64 -8.32
C PRO A 202 22.24 18.45 -9.08
N ALA A 203 21.03 17.93 -9.27
CA ALA A 203 19.96 18.64 -9.96
C ALA A 203 19.54 19.93 -9.23
N GLN A 204 19.52 19.94 -7.90
CA GLN A 204 19.26 21.14 -7.10
C GLN A 204 20.36 22.18 -7.25
N THR A 205 21.62 21.74 -7.25
CA THR A 205 22.77 22.64 -7.46
C THR A 205 22.71 23.30 -8.84
N ILE A 206 22.42 22.51 -9.88
CA ILE A 206 22.25 23.03 -11.26
C ILE A 206 21.06 23.99 -11.32
N SER A 207 19.93 23.62 -10.72
CA SER A 207 18.73 24.47 -10.62
C SER A 207 19.05 25.82 -9.96
N SER A 208 19.80 25.83 -8.87
CA SER A 208 20.19 27.03 -8.18
C SER A 208 21.15 27.91 -8.99
N ILE A 209 22.08 27.34 -9.76
CA ILE A 209 23.01 28.03 -10.64
C ILE A 209 22.27 28.66 -11.84
N LEU A 210 21.34 27.92 -12.42
CA LEU A 210 20.56 28.37 -13.59
C LEU A 210 19.36 29.23 -13.22
N ASN A 211 19.05 29.38 -11.94
CA ASN A 211 17.87 30.08 -11.41
C ASN A 211 16.54 29.55 -11.99
N VAL A 212 16.48 28.22 -12.22
CA VAL A 212 15.30 27.51 -12.72
C VAL A 212 14.83 26.57 -11.63
N SER A 213 13.57 26.67 -11.21
CA SER A 213 12.98 25.72 -10.26
C SER A 213 12.65 24.39 -10.96
N LEU A 214 12.89 23.25 -10.29
CA LEU A 214 12.43 21.95 -10.79
C LEU A 214 10.91 21.90 -10.95
N LEU A 215 10.18 22.69 -10.15
CA LEU A 215 8.72 22.79 -10.24
C LEU A 215 8.24 23.51 -11.51
N ASP A 216 9.09 24.35 -12.13
CA ASP A 216 8.75 25.08 -13.36
C ASP A 216 8.93 24.22 -14.62
N LEU A 217 9.57 23.06 -14.50
CA LEU A 217 9.76 22.15 -15.63
C LEU A 217 8.48 21.41 -15.96
N PRO A 218 8.22 21.12 -17.25
CA PRO A 218 7.02 20.38 -17.67
C PRO A 218 6.93 19.00 -17.02
N ALA A 219 5.76 18.65 -16.48
CA ALA A 219 5.48 17.41 -15.76
C ALA A 219 5.84 16.14 -16.57
N ARG A 220 5.63 16.18 -17.89
CA ARG A 220 5.94 15.06 -18.78
C ARG A 220 7.38 14.54 -18.70
N TYR A 221 8.34 15.37 -18.25
CA TYR A 221 9.73 14.93 -18.07
C TYR A 221 9.97 14.17 -16.78
N PHE A 222 9.01 14.20 -15.87
CA PHE A 222 9.06 13.53 -14.56
C PHE A 222 8.14 12.30 -14.50
N HIS A 223 7.41 12.01 -15.57
CA HIS A 223 6.60 10.80 -15.65
C HIS A 223 7.48 9.57 -15.50
N VAL A 224 7.11 8.69 -14.57
CA VAL A 224 7.85 7.46 -14.28
C VAL A 224 6.97 6.26 -14.66
N PRO A 225 7.32 5.54 -15.73
CA PRO A 225 6.56 4.36 -16.14
C PRO A 225 6.57 3.26 -15.06
N GLY A 226 5.45 2.55 -14.88
CA GLY A 226 5.27 1.52 -13.86
C GLY A 226 6.31 0.40 -13.92
N TRP A 227 6.77 0.01 -15.13
CA TRP A 227 7.83 -0.99 -15.26
C TRP A 227 9.13 -0.60 -14.56
N THR A 228 9.43 0.71 -14.40
CA THR A 228 10.61 1.16 -13.66
C THR A 228 10.44 0.93 -12.16
N SER A 229 9.24 1.14 -11.63
CA SER A 229 8.87 0.82 -10.24
C SER A 229 8.96 -0.69 -10.00
N SER A 230 8.42 -1.52 -10.90
CA SER A 230 8.56 -2.97 -10.88
C SER A 230 10.03 -3.41 -10.85
N LEU A 231 10.87 -2.84 -11.73
CA LEU A 231 12.31 -3.13 -11.75
C LEU A 231 12.99 -2.74 -10.43
N MET A 232 12.68 -1.55 -9.91
CA MET A 232 13.24 -1.09 -8.63
C MET A 232 12.88 -2.04 -7.49
N PHE A 233 11.62 -2.48 -7.38
CA PHE A 233 11.20 -3.48 -6.39
C PHE A 233 11.97 -4.80 -6.55
N LYS A 234 12.11 -5.32 -7.77
CA LYS A 234 12.87 -6.56 -8.05
C LYS A 234 14.35 -6.43 -7.67
N LEU A 235 14.95 -5.25 -7.87
CA LEU A 235 16.34 -4.97 -7.51
C LEU A 235 16.57 -4.83 -5.99
N THR A 236 15.53 -4.61 -5.19
CA THR A 236 15.67 -4.63 -3.71
C THR A 236 15.92 -6.04 -3.15
N ASN A 237 15.51 -7.08 -3.90
CA ASN A 237 15.76 -8.48 -3.54
C ASN A 237 16.08 -9.33 -4.79
N PRO A 238 17.24 -9.13 -5.45
CA PRO A 238 17.58 -9.83 -6.70
C PRO A 238 17.75 -11.34 -6.51
N MET A 239 18.28 -11.78 -5.37
CA MET A 239 18.41 -13.21 -5.05
C MET A 239 17.04 -13.88 -4.89
N GLY A 240 16.09 -13.22 -4.21
CA GLY A 240 14.73 -13.71 -4.09
C GLY A 240 14.05 -13.87 -5.45
N SER A 241 14.25 -12.94 -6.37
CA SER A 241 13.68 -13.01 -7.72
C SER A 241 14.22 -14.21 -8.53
N VAL A 242 15.51 -14.51 -8.43
CA VAL A 242 16.12 -15.67 -9.12
C VAL A 242 15.68 -16.98 -8.48
N ILE A 243 15.68 -17.07 -7.15
CA ILE A 243 15.24 -18.28 -6.42
C ILE A 243 13.75 -18.54 -6.75
N ASN A 244 12.89 -17.55 -6.71
CA ASN A 244 11.48 -17.69 -7.05
C ASN A 244 11.27 -18.22 -8.49
N SER A 245 12.09 -17.79 -9.45
CA SER A 245 11.99 -18.28 -10.84
C SER A 245 12.39 -19.76 -10.94
N PHE A 246 13.44 -20.18 -10.22
CA PHE A 246 13.88 -21.56 -10.16
C PHE A 246 12.86 -22.45 -9.43
N ASP A 247 12.32 -21.97 -8.30
CA ASP A 247 11.28 -22.67 -7.54
C ASP A 247 9.99 -22.85 -8.35
N LYS A 248 9.60 -21.85 -9.15
CA LYS A 248 8.47 -21.99 -10.09
C LYS A 248 8.69 -23.14 -11.06
N PHE A 249 9.89 -23.23 -11.64
CA PHE A 249 10.24 -24.31 -12.57
C PHE A 249 10.18 -25.69 -11.91
N LEU A 250 10.70 -25.82 -10.69
CA LEU A 250 10.66 -27.08 -9.94
C LEU A 250 9.25 -27.49 -9.50
N ASN A 251 8.35 -26.53 -9.34
CA ASN A 251 6.98 -26.73 -8.86
C ASN A 251 5.91 -26.53 -9.95
N LEU A 252 6.26 -26.59 -11.23
CA LEU A 252 5.30 -26.51 -12.34
C LEU A 252 4.15 -27.54 -12.26
N TRP A 253 4.35 -28.63 -11.54
CA TRP A 253 3.34 -29.65 -11.32
C TRP A 253 2.31 -29.29 -10.23
N ASP A 254 2.62 -28.34 -9.34
CA ASP A 254 1.76 -27.89 -8.24
C ASP A 254 0.97 -26.66 -8.65
N ARG A 255 -0.30 -26.88 -9.05
CA ARG A 255 -1.17 -25.80 -9.55
C ARG A 255 -1.44 -24.72 -8.51
N GLU A 256 -1.60 -25.11 -7.23
CA GLU A 256 -1.86 -24.10 -6.18
C GLU A 256 -0.62 -23.25 -5.91
N TYR A 257 0.55 -23.87 -5.88
CA TYR A 257 1.81 -23.11 -5.81
C TYR A 257 1.96 -22.13 -7.00
N LEU A 258 1.59 -22.58 -8.22
CA LEU A 258 1.64 -21.71 -9.41
C LEU A 258 0.67 -20.54 -9.29
N LYS A 259 -0.56 -20.75 -8.82
CA LYS A 259 -1.53 -19.68 -8.61
C LYS A 259 -0.97 -18.61 -7.67
N GLU A 260 -0.47 -18.99 -6.50
CA GLU A 260 0.13 -18.06 -5.55
C GLU A 260 1.32 -17.30 -6.14
N SER A 261 2.23 -18.03 -6.78
CA SER A 261 3.46 -17.47 -7.34
C SER A 261 3.19 -16.54 -8.53
N LEU A 262 2.22 -16.88 -9.39
CA LEU A 262 1.85 -16.07 -10.54
C LEU A 262 1.04 -14.84 -10.13
N THR A 263 0.13 -14.98 -9.16
CA THR A 263 -0.61 -13.85 -8.60
C THR A 263 0.33 -12.81 -7.98
N MET A 264 1.29 -13.27 -7.17
CA MET A 264 2.31 -12.38 -6.61
C MET A 264 3.18 -11.73 -7.70
N SER A 265 3.57 -12.49 -8.73
CA SER A 265 4.35 -11.95 -9.84
C SER A 265 3.57 -10.89 -10.62
N LYS A 266 2.28 -11.16 -10.89
CA LYS A 266 1.40 -10.20 -11.58
C LYS A 266 1.33 -8.88 -10.82
N TRP A 267 1.13 -8.92 -9.50
CA TRP A 267 1.11 -7.68 -8.71
C TRP A 267 2.41 -6.86 -8.86
N PHE A 268 3.59 -7.52 -8.87
CA PHE A 268 4.86 -6.82 -9.11
C PHE A 268 5.02 -6.33 -10.55
N ASP A 269 4.42 -7.00 -11.52
CA ASP A 269 4.50 -6.64 -12.93
C ASP A 269 3.50 -5.55 -13.31
N ASP A 270 2.35 -5.49 -12.64
CA ASP A 270 1.26 -4.54 -12.87
C ASP A 270 1.42 -3.23 -12.06
N MET A 271 2.66 -2.80 -11.80
CA MET A 271 2.89 -1.49 -11.20
C MET A 271 2.44 -0.40 -12.16
N VAL A 272 1.63 0.54 -11.65
CA VAL A 272 1.12 1.67 -12.43
C VAL A 272 2.15 2.81 -12.53
N ASP A 273 1.96 3.67 -13.51
CA ASP A 273 2.84 4.81 -13.72
C ASP A 273 2.72 5.83 -12.56
N TYR A 274 3.79 6.58 -12.32
CA TYR A 274 3.71 7.76 -11.47
C TYR A 274 3.48 9.01 -12.29
N PRO A 275 2.47 9.81 -11.97
CA PRO A 275 2.22 11.09 -12.64
C PRO A 275 3.40 12.06 -12.48
N GLY A 276 3.70 12.81 -13.53
CA GLY A 276 4.85 13.70 -13.54
C GLY A 276 4.76 14.82 -12.49
N GLU A 277 3.59 15.42 -12.29
CA GLU A 277 3.39 16.44 -11.24
C GLU A 277 3.58 15.86 -9.84
N THR A 278 3.09 14.64 -9.60
CA THR A 278 3.30 13.93 -8.32
C THR A 278 4.79 13.71 -8.05
N ILE A 279 5.54 13.20 -9.04
CA ILE A 279 6.99 12.98 -8.90
C ILE A 279 7.74 14.29 -8.66
N LYS A 280 7.38 15.38 -9.35
CA LYS A 280 7.96 16.72 -9.09
C LYS A 280 7.73 17.15 -7.65
N GLY A 281 6.48 17.05 -7.17
CA GLY A 281 6.13 17.38 -5.79
C GLY A 281 6.90 16.53 -4.79
N MET A 282 6.95 15.21 -4.98
CA MET A 282 7.71 14.29 -4.14
C MET A 282 9.22 14.62 -4.16
N ALA A 283 9.80 14.85 -5.34
CA ALA A 283 11.21 15.17 -5.48
C ALA A 283 11.58 16.42 -4.69
N VAL A 284 10.83 17.50 -4.83
CA VAL A 284 11.14 18.78 -4.20
C VAL A 284 10.80 18.77 -2.71
N HIS A 285 9.60 18.34 -2.34
CA HIS A 285 9.13 18.48 -0.97
C HIS A 285 9.62 17.36 -0.05
N MET A 286 9.70 16.14 -0.55
CA MET A 286 10.05 14.97 0.28
C MET A 286 11.54 14.62 0.14
N MET A 287 12.04 14.44 -1.10
CA MET A 287 13.40 13.92 -1.30
C MET A 287 14.48 14.99 -1.07
N LEU A 288 14.31 16.21 -1.62
CA LEU A 288 15.29 17.29 -1.46
C LEU A 288 15.18 17.97 -0.11
N ASN A 289 13.98 18.40 0.25
CA ASN A 289 13.76 19.26 1.40
C ASN A 289 13.28 18.51 2.66
N ASN A 290 12.94 17.24 2.53
CA ASN A 290 12.47 16.37 3.64
C ASN A 290 11.38 17.06 4.51
N LYS A 291 10.42 17.72 3.85
CA LYS A 291 9.45 18.63 4.51
C LYS A 291 8.52 17.91 5.47
N ILE A 292 8.13 16.66 5.18
CA ILE A 292 7.28 15.87 6.08
C ILE A 292 8.01 15.67 7.42
N ALA A 293 9.27 15.21 7.39
CA ALA A 293 10.06 15.00 8.59
C ALA A 293 10.31 16.29 9.39
N SER A 294 10.25 17.46 8.74
CA SER A 294 10.34 18.76 9.42
C SER A 294 9.02 19.19 10.11
N GLY A 295 7.93 18.41 9.93
CA GLY A 295 6.63 18.68 10.50
C GLY A 295 5.81 19.76 9.81
N LYS A 296 6.30 20.33 8.69
CA LYS A 296 5.61 21.39 7.94
C LYS A 296 5.93 21.32 6.46
N MET A 297 4.88 21.43 5.62
CA MET A 297 5.05 21.59 4.18
C MET A 297 3.93 22.44 3.58
N LYS A 298 4.06 22.80 2.31
CA LYS A 298 2.97 23.37 1.51
C LYS A 298 2.54 22.37 0.47
N ILE A 299 1.23 22.25 0.28
CA ILE A 299 0.57 21.48 -0.77
C ILE A 299 -0.34 22.45 -1.50
N GLY A 300 0.03 22.84 -2.72
CA GLY A 300 -0.59 23.94 -3.42
C GLY A 300 -0.55 25.22 -2.59
N LYS A 301 -1.73 25.77 -2.27
CA LYS A 301 -1.87 26.96 -1.44
C LYS A 301 -2.05 26.66 0.05
N SER A 302 -2.27 25.39 0.41
CA SER A 302 -2.54 24.97 1.78
C SER A 302 -1.25 24.71 2.56
N ASN A 303 -1.27 25.07 3.85
CA ASN A 303 -0.20 24.70 4.78
C ASN A 303 -0.55 23.35 5.43
N ALA A 304 0.35 22.40 5.34
CA ALA A 304 0.27 21.14 6.08
C ALA A 304 1.12 21.28 7.35
N GLU A 305 0.47 21.27 8.50
CA GLU A 305 1.10 21.30 9.83
C GLU A 305 0.85 19.98 10.54
N PHE A 306 1.85 19.10 10.57
CA PHE A 306 1.68 17.73 11.09
C PHE A 306 1.43 17.68 12.59
N ASN A 307 1.79 18.72 13.33
CA ASN A 307 1.46 18.87 14.74
C ASN A 307 -0.03 19.17 15.02
N THR A 308 -0.88 19.33 14.00
CA THR A 308 -2.34 19.38 14.19
C THR A 308 -2.97 17.99 14.27
N ILE A 309 -2.23 16.95 13.88
CA ILE A 309 -2.71 15.57 13.91
C ILE A 309 -2.71 15.06 15.35
N ASN A 310 -3.91 14.77 15.87
CA ASN A 310 -4.15 14.34 17.24
C ASN A 310 -4.92 13.01 17.36
N CYS A 311 -5.33 12.41 16.24
CA CYS A 311 -5.95 11.07 16.23
C CYS A 311 -4.98 10.00 16.76
N SER A 312 -5.51 8.84 17.17
CA SER A 312 -4.68 7.71 17.58
C SER A 312 -3.80 7.21 16.42
N ILE A 313 -2.51 6.97 16.67
CA ILE A 313 -1.52 6.58 15.65
C ILE A 313 -0.90 5.23 16.00
N LEU A 314 -0.94 4.31 15.04
CA LEU A 314 -0.17 3.06 15.06
C LEU A 314 0.73 2.99 13.83
N ALA A 315 2.03 2.85 14.03
CA ALA A 315 2.97 2.82 12.91
C ALA A 315 3.81 1.54 12.91
N PHE A 316 4.10 1.03 11.71
CA PHE A 316 4.88 -0.18 11.50
C PHE A 316 6.05 0.04 10.57
N ALA A 317 7.13 -0.74 10.80
CA ALA A 317 8.23 -0.92 9.87
C ALA A 317 8.64 -2.39 9.81
N GLY A 318 9.19 -2.82 8.68
CA GLY A 318 9.80 -4.14 8.55
C GLY A 318 11.23 -4.17 9.09
N ASP A 319 11.63 -5.26 9.73
CA ASP A 319 12.98 -5.46 10.26
C ASP A 319 14.04 -5.60 9.17
N THR A 320 13.64 -6.07 7.99
CA THR A 320 14.50 -6.24 6.80
C THR A 320 14.09 -5.34 5.63
N ASP A 321 13.32 -4.27 5.91
CA ASP A 321 12.90 -3.32 4.88
C ASP A 321 14.07 -2.43 4.43
N ASN A 322 14.54 -2.66 3.19
CA ASN A 322 15.61 -1.90 2.57
C ASN A 322 15.15 -0.62 1.87
N LEU A 323 13.84 -0.44 1.68
CA LEU A 323 13.23 0.77 1.09
C LEU A 323 12.94 1.80 2.17
N VAL A 324 12.25 1.39 3.23
CA VAL A 324 11.84 2.27 4.33
C VAL A 324 12.40 1.73 5.63
N SER A 325 13.43 2.39 6.15
CA SER A 325 14.02 2.01 7.43
C SER A 325 13.05 2.23 8.59
N ALA A 326 13.25 1.49 9.67
CA ALA A 326 12.46 1.67 10.89
C ALA A 326 12.54 3.10 11.44
N SER A 327 13.70 3.77 11.34
CA SER A 327 13.86 5.18 11.75
C SER A 327 13.05 6.13 10.87
N ALA A 328 13.00 5.87 9.54
CA ALA A 328 12.22 6.68 8.61
C ALA A 328 10.70 6.59 8.89
N ALA A 329 10.19 5.40 9.16
CA ALA A 329 8.78 5.19 9.48
C ALA A 329 8.43 5.72 10.89
N LYS A 330 9.28 5.46 11.89
CA LYS A 330 9.06 5.91 13.28
C LYS A 330 8.96 7.42 13.41
N LYS A 331 9.54 8.18 12.46
CA LYS A 331 9.54 9.65 12.47
C LYS A 331 8.13 10.25 12.57
N VAL A 332 7.08 9.55 12.18
CA VAL A 332 5.69 9.99 12.35
C VAL A 332 5.38 10.35 13.79
N LEU A 333 5.89 9.60 14.77
CA LEU A 333 5.62 9.83 16.21
C LEU A 333 6.19 11.15 16.75
N ASP A 334 7.23 11.69 16.07
CA ASP A 334 7.88 12.94 16.49
C ASP A 334 7.17 14.18 15.95
N ILE A 335 6.46 14.06 14.83
CA ILE A 335 5.89 15.20 14.11
C ILE A 335 4.41 15.44 14.42
N VAL A 336 3.72 14.46 15.01
CA VAL A 336 2.30 14.55 15.38
C VAL A 336 2.11 14.87 16.86
N SER A 337 0.98 15.48 17.22
CA SER A 337 0.62 15.82 18.61
C SER A 337 -0.24 14.76 19.29
N SER A 338 -0.54 13.64 18.63
CA SER A 338 -1.28 12.54 19.23
C SER A 338 -0.68 12.13 20.59
N GLU A 339 -1.52 11.94 21.60
CA GLU A 339 -1.13 11.37 22.90
C GLU A 339 -1.12 9.83 22.86
N ASP A 340 -1.97 9.23 22.01
CA ASP A 340 -2.07 7.78 21.78
C ASP A 340 -1.33 7.38 20.52
N LYS A 341 -0.06 7.03 20.67
CA LYS A 341 0.81 6.65 19.54
C LYS A 341 1.72 5.47 19.87
N SER A 342 1.78 4.51 18.96
CA SER A 342 2.56 3.29 19.08
C SER A 342 3.36 3.00 17.82
N PHE A 343 4.50 2.30 17.99
CA PHE A 343 5.36 1.90 16.89
C PHE A 343 5.84 0.46 17.08
N HIS A 344 5.74 -0.33 16.01
CA HIS A 344 6.19 -1.72 16.00
C HIS A 344 7.15 -1.99 14.84
N VAL A 345 8.22 -2.70 15.13
CA VAL A 345 9.06 -3.32 14.09
C VAL A 345 8.65 -4.78 14.00
N VAL A 346 8.27 -5.22 12.82
CA VAL A 346 7.72 -6.56 12.58
C VAL A 346 8.56 -7.29 11.53
N PRO A 347 8.51 -8.64 11.48
CA PRO A 347 9.25 -9.41 10.50
C PRO A 347 8.86 -9.07 9.06
N GLY A 348 9.83 -8.90 8.18
CA GLY A 348 9.65 -8.76 6.75
C GLY A 348 10.33 -7.54 6.11
N GLY A 349 10.54 -7.63 4.80
CA GLY A 349 10.91 -6.51 3.94
C GLY A 349 9.70 -5.65 3.57
N HIS A 350 9.86 -4.69 2.65
CA HIS A 350 8.83 -3.69 2.33
C HIS A 350 7.46 -4.31 1.99
N ALA A 351 7.39 -5.21 1.02
CA ALA A 351 6.14 -5.92 0.72
C ALA A 351 5.78 -6.97 1.79
N GLY A 352 6.79 -7.55 2.44
CA GLY A 352 6.62 -8.62 3.43
C GLY A 352 5.91 -8.18 4.70
N VAL A 353 6.16 -6.96 5.16
CA VAL A 353 5.51 -6.39 6.35
C VAL A 353 4.00 -6.20 6.15
N PHE A 354 3.57 -6.06 4.90
CA PHE A 354 2.17 -5.85 4.55
C PHE A 354 1.46 -7.15 4.11
N ALA A 355 2.05 -7.92 3.18
CA ALA A 355 1.43 -9.09 2.55
C ALA A 355 2.31 -10.36 2.59
N GLY A 356 3.35 -10.39 3.40
CA GLY A 356 4.20 -11.57 3.58
C GLY A 356 3.53 -12.65 4.43
N SER A 357 4.19 -13.82 4.52
CA SER A 357 3.66 -14.99 5.27
C SER A 357 3.45 -14.72 6.77
N HIS A 358 4.16 -13.76 7.35
CA HIS A 358 4.04 -13.38 8.76
C HIS A 358 3.19 -12.11 8.99
N ALA A 359 2.65 -11.50 7.94
CA ALA A 359 1.91 -10.25 8.06
C ALA A 359 0.61 -10.43 8.88
N SER A 360 -0.08 -11.57 8.68
CA SER A 360 -1.32 -11.88 9.40
C SER A 360 -1.12 -12.04 10.90
N GLU A 361 0.00 -12.67 11.33
CA GLU A 361 0.33 -12.91 12.74
C GLU A 361 0.95 -11.67 13.41
N SER A 362 1.41 -10.70 12.64
CA SER A 362 2.09 -9.49 13.12
C SER A 362 1.32 -8.23 12.78
N THR A 363 1.54 -7.61 11.64
CA THR A 363 0.96 -6.31 11.27
C THR A 363 -0.57 -6.32 11.35
N TRP A 364 -1.24 -7.35 10.78
CA TRP A 364 -2.70 -7.39 10.75
C TRP A 364 -3.28 -7.65 12.15
N LYS A 365 -2.72 -8.65 12.87
CA LYS A 365 -3.20 -8.98 14.21
C LYS A 365 -3.02 -7.82 15.18
N ILE A 366 -1.84 -7.21 15.22
CA ILE A 366 -1.60 -6.03 16.09
C ILE A 366 -2.55 -4.90 15.73
N SER A 367 -2.80 -4.68 14.42
CA SER A 367 -3.74 -3.64 13.95
C SER A 367 -5.19 -3.95 14.36
N GLY A 368 -5.64 -5.20 14.20
CA GLY A 368 -6.98 -5.63 14.61
C GLY A 368 -7.19 -5.46 16.10
N ASP A 369 -6.27 -5.97 16.92
CA ASP A 369 -6.32 -5.87 18.38
C ASP A 369 -6.30 -4.38 18.84
N TRP A 370 -5.50 -3.55 18.19
CA TRP A 370 -5.39 -2.11 18.48
C TRP A 370 -6.66 -1.34 18.10
N LEU A 371 -7.23 -1.62 16.92
CA LEU A 371 -8.46 -0.98 16.45
C LEU A 371 -9.68 -1.42 17.30
N ALA A 372 -9.77 -2.69 17.69
CA ALA A 372 -10.90 -3.23 18.46
C ALA A 372 -11.16 -2.43 19.75
N SER A 373 -10.10 -1.95 20.41
CA SER A 373 -10.21 -1.12 21.61
C SER A 373 -10.62 0.36 21.35
N ARG A 374 -10.68 0.78 20.06
CA ARG A 374 -10.90 2.17 19.63
C ARG A 374 -12.10 2.36 18.69
N SER A 375 -12.70 1.26 18.21
CA SER A 375 -13.81 1.25 17.24
C SER A 375 -15.12 0.66 17.80
N ALA A 376 -15.22 0.48 19.12
CA ALA A 376 -16.36 -0.12 19.80
C ALA A 376 -17.59 0.81 19.86
#